data_dc1adc999e5b02b2ecdbf8b2fa983cb7
#
_entry.id   dc1adc999e5b02b2ecdbf8b2fa983cb7
#
_cell.length_a   1.000
_cell.length_b   1.000
_cell.length_c   1.000
_cell.angle_alpha   90.00
_cell.angle_beta   90.00
_cell.angle_gamma   90.00
#
_symmetry.space_group_name_H-M   'P 1'
#
loop_
_entity.id
_entity.type
_entity.pdbx_description
1 polymer ?
#
loop_
_entity_poly.entity_id
_entity_poly.type
_entity_poly.pdbx_seq_one_letter_code
_entity_poly.pdbx_strand_id
1 'polypeptide(L)'
;MRVSQFRQRESFHCSPRWPAVAIAVAILLLVQPTAHAAGFGALRVRSNLGQPLQAEIELINVTEEEGQHLAARLASPDAYQRAGLTYNPIVSTLRTSLVHQPDGSYVVRVRSAQPIGEPIVDILVDLGWGAGRLSRAYTFLLDPASSGSAIQNATPIQVPQAMTPK
;
A
#
# COMPACT_ATOMS: atom_id res chain seq x y z
N MET A 1 -76.75 -48.89 7.49
CA MET A 1 -75.30 -48.97 7.82
C MET A 1 -74.60 -47.68 7.33
N ARG A 2 -74.26 -46.75 8.21
CA ARG A 2 -73.55 -45.50 7.89
C ARG A 2 -72.12 -45.67 8.34
N VAL A 3 -71.18 -45.65 7.42
CA VAL A 3 -69.73 -45.65 7.71
C VAL A 3 -69.28 -44.20 7.74
N SER A 4 -68.95 -43.67 8.93
CA SER A 4 -68.39 -42.36 9.11
C SER A 4 -66.88 -42.39 8.78
N GLN A 5 -66.48 -41.69 7.73
CA GLN A 5 -65.08 -41.43 7.41
C GLN A 5 -64.55 -40.33 8.30
N PHE A 6 -63.71 -40.67 9.28
CA PHE A 6 -62.94 -39.72 10.04
C PHE A 6 -61.74 -39.24 9.19
N ARG A 7 -61.81 -38.00 8.69
CA ARG A 7 -60.72 -37.35 7.98
C ARG A 7 -59.79 -36.75 9.05
N GLN A 8 -58.70 -37.43 9.30
CA GLN A 8 -57.59 -36.87 10.09
C GLN A 8 -56.95 -35.71 9.32
N ARG A 9 -57.08 -34.49 9.84
CA ARG A 9 -56.33 -33.33 9.37
C ARG A 9 -54.93 -33.36 10.04
N GLU A 10 -53.94 -33.79 9.29
CA GLU A 10 -52.55 -33.59 9.68
C GLU A 10 -52.22 -32.10 9.56
N SER A 11 -52.09 -31.40 10.69
CA SER A 11 -51.57 -30.05 10.77
C SER A 11 -50.06 -30.08 10.65
N PHE A 12 -49.55 -29.83 9.46
CA PHE A 12 -48.14 -29.55 9.27
C PHE A 12 -47.78 -28.22 9.93
N HIS A 13 -47.24 -28.29 11.14
CA HIS A 13 -46.59 -27.16 11.82
C HIS A 13 -45.27 -26.88 11.14
N CYS A 14 -45.30 -26.11 10.05
CA CYS A 14 -44.12 -25.52 9.46
C CYS A 14 -43.64 -24.40 10.37
N SER A 15 -42.73 -24.71 11.28
CA SER A 15 -42.07 -23.71 12.12
C SER A 15 -41.20 -22.84 11.22
N PRO A 16 -41.46 -21.55 11.09
CA PRO A 16 -40.61 -20.67 10.25
C PRO A 16 -39.29 -20.41 10.98
N ARG A 17 -38.29 -21.24 10.68
CA ARG A 17 -36.89 -21.04 11.12
C ARG A 17 -36.14 -19.98 10.31
N TRP A 18 -36.81 -19.38 9.36
CA TRP A 18 -36.26 -18.38 8.45
C TRP A 18 -35.77 -17.10 9.14
N PRO A 19 -36.48 -16.53 10.14
CA PRO A 19 -35.97 -15.31 10.76
C PRO A 19 -34.65 -15.51 11.50
N ALA A 20 -34.42 -16.67 12.11
CA ALA A 20 -33.16 -16.96 12.82
C ALA A 20 -31.97 -17.07 11.86
N VAL A 21 -32.16 -17.69 10.69
CA VAL A 21 -31.12 -17.76 9.65
C VAL A 21 -30.86 -16.40 9.03
N ALA A 22 -31.90 -15.60 8.78
CA ALA A 22 -31.75 -14.24 8.27
C ALA A 22 -30.99 -13.32 9.25
N ILE A 23 -31.26 -13.44 10.55
CA ILE A 23 -30.57 -12.69 11.59
C ILE A 23 -29.10 -13.15 11.69
N ALA A 24 -28.82 -14.43 11.65
CA ALA A 24 -27.46 -14.97 11.68
C ALA A 24 -26.63 -14.51 10.47
N VAL A 25 -27.20 -14.48 9.28
CA VAL A 25 -26.56 -13.97 8.06
C VAL A 25 -26.33 -12.46 8.16
N ALA A 26 -27.30 -11.70 8.69
CA ALA A 26 -27.15 -10.26 8.88
C ALA A 26 -26.03 -9.92 9.88
N ILE A 27 -25.88 -10.69 10.97
CA ILE A 27 -24.79 -10.52 11.94
C ILE A 27 -23.44 -10.87 11.31
N LEU A 28 -23.37 -11.92 10.49
CA LEU A 28 -22.13 -12.31 9.79
C LEU A 28 -21.66 -11.26 8.77
N LEU A 29 -22.59 -10.53 8.15
CA LEU A 29 -22.29 -9.44 7.21
C LEU A 29 -21.86 -8.14 7.90
N LEU A 30 -22.14 -7.98 9.20
CA LEU A 30 -21.73 -6.81 9.99
C LEU A 30 -20.30 -6.92 10.54
N VAL A 31 -19.71 -8.11 10.58
CA VAL A 31 -18.33 -8.35 11.00
C VAL A 31 -17.42 -8.24 9.77
N GLN A 32 -17.23 -7.02 9.27
CA GLN A 32 -16.24 -6.75 8.24
C GLN A 32 -14.87 -6.60 8.90
N PRO A 33 -13.91 -7.50 8.66
CA PRO A 33 -12.54 -7.26 9.11
C PRO A 33 -12.02 -6.02 8.37
N THR A 34 -11.59 -5.01 9.12
CA THR A 34 -10.88 -3.87 8.54
C THR A 34 -9.56 -4.37 8.00
N ALA A 35 -9.46 -4.54 6.69
CA ALA A 35 -8.21 -4.88 6.03
C ALA A 35 -7.27 -3.68 6.15
N HIS A 36 -6.36 -3.71 7.11
CA HIS A 36 -5.23 -2.79 7.17
C HIS A 36 -4.18 -3.30 6.18
N ALA A 37 -3.90 -2.52 5.16
CA ALA A 37 -2.83 -2.81 4.21
C ALA A 37 -1.72 -1.79 4.39
N ALA A 38 -0.49 -2.25 4.55
CA ALA A 38 0.69 -1.40 4.52
C ALA A 38 0.73 -0.59 3.22
N GLY A 39 1.07 0.68 3.30
CA GLY A 39 1.06 1.59 2.17
C GLY A 39 2.18 2.61 2.21
N PHE A 40 2.42 3.24 1.07
CA PHE A 40 3.34 4.36 0.97
C PHE A 40 2.61 5.68 1.25
N GLY A 41 3.18 6.50 2.12
CA GLY A 41 2.77 7.86 2.42
C GLY A 41 3.53 8.92 1.62
N ALA A 42 3.83 10.03 2.28
CA ALA A 42 4.54 11.16 1.68
C ALA A 42 6.04 10.91 1.53
N LEU A 43 6.61 11.44 0.46
CA LEU A 43 8.06 11.55 0.29
C LEU A 43 8.50 12.94 0.78
N ARG A 44 9.55 12.97 1.60
CA ARG A 44 10.22 14.22 2.05
C ARG A 44 11.68 14.18 1.63
N VAL A 45 12.10 15.19 0.88
CA VAL A 45 13.48 15.36 0.46
C VAL A 45 14.15 16.41 1.38
N ARG A 46 15.36 16.10 1.85
CA ARG A 46 16.11 16.94 2.79
C ARG A 46 17.42 17.48 2.21
N SER A 47 17.84 16.97 1.05
CA SER A 47 19.05 17.42 0.36
C SER A 47 18.71 18.35 -0.78
N ASN A 48 19.66 19.22 -1.13
CA ASN A 48 19.59 20.11 -2.28
C ASN A 48 20.34 19.55 -3.48
N LEU A 49 20.13 20.17 -4.64
CA LEU A 49 20.87 19.87 -5.86
C LEU A 49 22.39 20.01 -5.63
N GLY A 50 23.16 19.07 -6.14
CA GLY A 50 24.61 19.02 -5.93
C GLY A 50 25.06 18.45 -4.59
N GLN A 51 24.13 17.92 -3.80
CA GLN A 51 24.40 17.22 -2.54
C GLN A 51 24.06 15.72 -2.68
N PRO A 52 24.65 14.86 -1.82
CA PRO A 52 24.17 13.48 -1.69
C PRO A 52 22.69 13.44 -1.28
N LEU A 53 21.90 12.65 -2.01
CA LEU A 53 20.45 12.55 -1.75
C LEU A 53 20.17 12.03 -0.34
N GLN A 54 19.26 12.72 0.31
CA GLN A 54 18.64 12.30 1.56
C GLN A 54 17.13 12.49 1.42
N ALA A 55 16.41 11.39 1.27
CA ALA A 55 14.97 11.40 1.16
C ALA A 55 14.37 10.32 2.09
N GLU A 56 13.18 10.58 2.57
CA GLU A 56 12.44 9.69 3.44
C GLU A 56 11.01 9.54 2.92
N ILE A 57 10.56 8.29 2.78
CA ILE A 57 9.19 7.93 2.41
C ILE A 57 8.53 7.36 3.64
N GLU A 58 7.47 7.99 4.08
CA GLU A 58 6.64 7.51 5.17
C GLU A 58 5.87 6.26 4.76
N LEU A 59 5.78 5.27 5.66
CA LEU A 59 4.91 4.12 5.50
C LEU A 59 3.69 4.28 6.42
N ILE A 60 2.52 3.97 5.88
CA ILE A 60 1.24 4.09 6.57
C ILE A 60 0.59 2.71 6.75
N ASN A 61 -0.21 2.57 7.81
CA ASN A 61 -0.96 1.35 8.13
C ASN A 61 -0.07 0.08 8.21
N VAL A 62 1.17 0.23 8.67
CA VAL A 62 2.07 -0.88 8.93
C VAL A 62 1.80 -1.42 10.32
N THR A 63 1.44 -2.70 10.41
CA THR A 63 1.35 -3.39 11.71
C THR A 63 2.74 -3.80 12.18
N GLU A 64 2.90 -4.03 13.49
CA GLU A 64 4.19 -4.48 14.05
C GLU A 64 4.64 -5.83 13.47
N GLU A 65 3.69 -6.74 13.23
CA GLU A 65 3.95 -8.04 12.61
C GLU A 65 4.43 -7.89 11.17
N GLU A 66 3.79 -7.02 10.37
CA GLU A 66 4.22 -6.73 9.01
C GLU A 66 5.59 -6.04 9.00
N GLY A 67 5.85 -5.14 9.95
CA GLY A 67 7.09 -4.40 10.08
C GLY A 67 8.33 -5.29 10.15
N GLN A 68 8.23 -6.46 10.80
CA GLN A 68 9.32 -7.43 10.91
C GLN A 68 9.67 -8.09 9.57
N HIS A 69 8.74 -8.11 8.62
CA HIS A 69 8.89 -8.77 7.32
C HIS A 69 8.91 -7.79 6.14
N LEU A 70 8.89 -6.48 6.43
CA LEU A 70 8.95 -5.45 5.41
C LEU A 70 10.31 -5.41 4.74
N ALA A 71 10.29 -5.36 3.41
CA ALA A 71 11.47 -5.11 2.59
C ALA A 71 11.18 -3.99 1.60
N ALA A 72 11.96 -2.91 1.64
CA ALA A 72 11.87 -1.82 0.70
C ALA A 72 13.09 -1.83 -0.22
N ARG A 73 12.84 -1.72 -1.54
CA ARG A 73 13.89 -1.65 -2.54
C ARG A 73 13.49 -0.74 -3.70
N LEU A 74 14.46 -0.27 -4.45
CA LEU A 74 14.21 0.36 -5.74
C LEU A 74 13.82 -0.71 -6.75
N ALA A 75 12.87 -0.38 -7.60
CA ALA A 75 12.38 -1.28 -8.62
C ALA A 75 13.43 -1.53 -9.72
N SER A 76 13.30 -2.64 -10.42
CA SER A 76 14.18 -2.97 -11.54
C SER A 76 13.90 -2.08 -12.77
N PRO A 77 14.87 -1.94 -13.70
CA PRO A 77 14.64 -1.21 -14.95
C PRO A 77 13.41 -1.68 -15.73
N ASP A 78 13.15 -2.99 -15.75
CA ASP A 78 11.96 -3.56 -16.40
C ASP A 78 10.66 -3.13 -15.72
N ALA A 79 10.67 -2.91 -14.41
CA ALA A 79 9.52 -2.40 -13.68
C ALA A 79 9.23 -0.93 -14.05
N TYR A 80 10.27 -0.11 -14.26
CA TYR A 80 10.12 1.26 -14.76
C TYR A 80 9.47 1.27 -16.14
N GLN A 81 9.93 0.41 -17.05
CA GLN A 81 9.34 0.31 -18.41
C GLN A 81 7.86 -0.08 -18.35
N ARG A 82 7.51 -1.08 -17.53
CA ARG A 82 6.11 -1.50 -17.35
C ARG A 82 5.24 -0.42 -16.74
N ALA A 83 5.82 0.44 -15.90
CA ALA A 83 5.14 1.59 -15.30
C ALA A 83 5.08 2.81 -16.25
N GLY A 84 5.68 2.74 -17.45
CA GLY A 84 5.74 3.87 -18.37
C GLY A 84 6.70 4.98 -17.93
N LEU A 85 7.66 4.65 -17.04
CA LEU A 85 8.62 5.59 -16.49
C LEU A 85 9.98 5.44 -17.17
N THR A 86 10.70 6.54 -17.29
CA THR A 86 12.09 6.51 -17.78
C THR A 86 13.02 6.08 -16.65
N TYR A 87 13.81 5.03 -16.89
CA TYR A 87 14.83 4.62 -15.95
C TYR A 87 16.07 5.51 -16.08
N ASN A 88 16.31 6.31 -15.06
CA ASN A 88 17.53 7.12 -14.99
C ASN A 88 18.67 6.31 -14.36
N PRO A 89 19.88 6.27 -14.94
CA PRO A 89 21.04 5.57 -14.37
C PRO A 89 21.38 5.96 -12.95
N ILE A 90 21.05 7.17 -12.51
CA ILE A 90 21.26 7.65 -11.14
C ILE A 90 20.55 6.76 -10.11
N VAL A 91 19.42 6.16 -10.47
CA VAL A 91 18.65 5.25 -9.61
C VAL A 91 19.51 4.07 -9.15
N SER A 92 20.41 3.57 -10.00
CA SER A 92 21.32 2.48 -9.64
C SER A 92 22.31 2.83 -8.52
N THR A 93 22.58 4.12 -8.34
CA THR A 93 23.49 4.63 -7.29
C THR A 93 22.80 4.83 -5.95
N LEU A 94 21.46 4.85 -5.93
CA LEU A 94 20.66 5.04 -4.74
C LEU A 94 20.64 3.76 -3.91
N ARG A 95 20.50 3.94 -2.60
CA ARG A 95 20.34 2.85 -1.63
C ARG A 95 19.10 3.12 -0.78
N THR A 96 18.33 2.08 -0.53
CA THR A 96 17.17 2.12 0.36
C THR A 96 17.47 1.39 1.65
N SER A 97 16.92 1.89 2.74
CA SER A 97 16.91 1.21 4.04
C SER A 97 15.57 1.46 4.73
N LEU A 98 15.02 0.43 5.34
CA LEU A 98 13.86 0.54 6.20
C LEU A 98 14.34 0.96 7.60
N VAL A 99 13.68 1.95 8.17
CA VAL A 99 13.98 2.45 9.52
C VAL A 99 12.69 2.45 10.33
N HIS A 100 12.73 1.79 11.48
CA HIS A 100 11.70 1.89 12.51
C HIS A 100 12.04 3.08 13.41
N GLN A 101 11.12 4.03 13.53
CA GLN A 101 11.30 5.23 14.34
C GLN A 101 10.87 5.00 15.80
N PRO A 102 11.37 5.80 16.74
CA PRO A 102 11.00 5.67 18.16
C PRO A 102 9.51 5.88 18.45
N ASP A 103 8.80 6.57 17.54
CA ASP A 103 7.34 6.78 17.61
C ASP A 103 6.51 5.59 17.11
N GLY A 104 7.18 4.49 16.72
CA GLY A 104 6.55 3.29 16.18
C GLY A 104 6.27 3.36 14.67
N SER A 105 6.56 4.47 14.01
CA SER A 105 6.39 4.59 12.56
C SER A 105 7.54 3.95 11.77
N TYR A 106 7.24 3.55 10.53
CA TYR A 106 8.23 3.03 9.59
C TYR A 106 8.48 4.03 8.47
N VAL A 107 9.74 4.22 8.12
CA VAL A 107 10.14 5.06 6.97
C VAL A 107 11.12 4.31 6.08
N VAL A 108 10.98 4.50 4.78
CA VAL A 108 11.98 4.08 3.79
C VAL A 108 12.90 5.25 3.54
N ARG A 109 14.14 5.10 3.94
CA ARG A 109 15.18 6.10 3.72
C ARG A 109 15.89 5.81 2.42
N VAL A 110 15.93 6.80 1.50
CA VAL A 110 16.62 6.74 0.22
C VAL A 110 17.83 7.67 0.28
N ARG A 111 19.01 7.14 -0.07
CA ARG A 111 20.27 7.90 -0.02
C ARG A 111 21.13 7.62 -1.25
N SER A 112 21.89 8.62 -1.69
CA SER A 112 23.00 8.41 -2.61
C SER A 112 24.34 8.58 -1.91
N ALA A 113 25.36 7.88 -2.40
CA ALA A 113 26.74 8.08 -1.93
C ALA A 113 27.38 9.33 -2.54
N GLN A 114 26.93 9.71 -3.75
CA GLN A 114 27.47 10.82 -4.52
C GLN A 114 26.47 11.96 -4.65
N PRO A 115 26.93 13.19 -4.86
CA PRO A 115 26.05 14.32 -5.16
C PRO A 115 25.21 14.07 -6.40
N ILE A 116 23.94 14.50 -6.36
CA ILE A 116 23.03 14.43 -7.49
C ILE A 116 22.98 15.79 -8.19
N GLY A 117 23.34 15.79 -9.48
CA GLY A 117 23.31 16.98 -10.33
C GLY A 117 22.02 17.14 -11.14
N GLU A 118 21.07 16.22 -11.01
CA GLU A 118 19.80 16.27 -11.74
C GLU A 118 18.71 16.92 -10.88
N PRO A 119 18.05 17.96 -11.38
CA PRO A 119 17.03 18.68 -10.60
C PRO A 119 15.73 17.91 -10.43
N ILE A 120 15.42 17.00 -11.38
CA ILE A 120 14.20 16.17 -11.34
C ILE A 120 14.63 14.71 -11.27
N VAL A 121 14.12 14.00 -10.28
CA VAL A 121 14.42 12.58 -10.08
C VAL A 121 13.13 11.78 -9.92
N ASP A 122 13.01 10.75 -10.76
CA ASP A 122 11.93 9.77 -10.70
C ASP A 122 12.44 8.50 -10.03
N ILE A 123 11.77 8.07 -8.96
CA ILE A 123 12.06 6.80 -8.32
C ILE A 123 10.81 5.92 -8.27
N LEU A 124 10.98 4.65 -8.56
CA LEU A 124 9.97 3.61 -8.36
C LEU A 124 10.44 2.74 -7.20
N VAL A 125 9.66 2.70 -6.13
CA VAL A 125 9.98 1.97 -4.91
C VAL A 125 9.03 0.80 -4.76
N ASP A 126 9.60 -0.37 -4.52
CA ASP A 126 8.88 -1.61 -4.21
C ASP A 126 8.91 -1.84 -2.70
N LEU A 127 7.75 -2.04 -2.10
CA LEU A 127 7.57 -2.51 -0.74
C LEU A 127 7.01 -3.93 -0.79
N GLY A 128 7.70 -4.87 -0.16
CA GLY A 128 7.25 -6.25 -0.03
C GLY A 128 7.07 -6.63 1.43
N TRP A 129 6.04 -7.41 1.72
CA TRP A 129 5.79 -8.03 3.02
C TRP A 129 5.22 -9.43 2.81
N GLY A 130 5.07 -10.22 3.88
CA GLY A 130 4.68 -11.63 3.77
C GLY A 130 3.42 -11.92 2.94
N ALA A 131 2.45 -10.99 2.93
CA ALA A 131 1.16 -11.16 2.25
C ALA A 131 1.08 -10.45 0.87
N GLY A 132 2.06 -9.58 0.50
CA GLY A 132 1.93 -8.82 -0.74
C GLY A 132 3.14 -7.99 -1.15
N ARG A 133 2.94 -7.28 -2.25
CA ARG A 133 3.90 -6.30 -2.80
C ARG A 133 3.15 -5.09 -3.29
N LEU A 134 3.71 -3.92 -3.05
CA LEU A 134 3.21 -2.64 -3.54
C LEU A 134 4.37 -1.88 -4.19
N SER A 135 4.13 -1.32 -5.38
CA SER A 135 5.08 -0.43 -6.05
C SER A 135 4.49 0.97 -6.14
N ARG A 136 5.29 1.99 -5.87
CA ARG A 136 4.88 3.38 -6.00
C ARG A 136 5.96 4.23 -6.63
N ALA A 137 5.56 5.06 -7.59
CA ALA A 137 6.43 6.04 -8.22
C ALA A 137 6.37 7.37 -7.47
N TYR A 138 7.53 8.02 -7.37
CA TYR A 138 7.66 9.37 -6.85
C TYR A 138 8.53 10.20 -7.77
N THR A 139 8.05 11.39 -8.10
CA THR A 139 8.83 12.43 -8.76
C THR A 139 9.09 13.54 -7.78
N PHE A 140 10.32 13.97 -7.64
CA PHE A 140 10.69 15.09 -6.77
C PHE A 140 11.71 16.01 -7.42
N LEU A 141 11.69 17.27 -7.00
CA LEU A 141 12.66 18.26 -7.38
C LEU A 141 13.73 18.41 -6.32
N LEU A 142 14.96 18.66 -6.77
CA LEU A 142 16.06 19.09 -5.91
C LEU A 142 16.27 20.57 -6.13
N ASP A 143 16.09 21.38 -5.07
CA ASP A 143 16.31 22.81 -5.12
C ASP A 143 17.80 23.14 -5.18
N PRO A 144 18.20 24.24 -5.86
CA PRO A 144 19.55 24.74 -5.79
C PRO A 144 19.99 25.01 -4.34
N ALA A 145 21.25 24.78 -4.03
CA ALA A 145 21.79 24.90 -2.67
C ALA A 145 21.67 26.32 -2.04
N SER A 146 21.35 27.33 -2.83
CA SER A 146 21.11 28.72 -2.40
C SER A 146 19.69 29.00 -1.88
N SER A 147 18.75 28.09 -2.15
CA SER A 147 17.37 28.17 -1.67
C SER A 147 17.32 27.48 -0.30
N GLY A 148 17.17 28.23 0.78
CA GLY A 148 17.15 27.67 2.14
C GLY A 148 16.24 26.45 2.23
N SER A 149 16.65 25.49 3.06
CA SER A 149 16.05 24.15 3.21
C SER A 149 14.50 24.16 3.30
N ALA A 150 13.84 24.18 2.17
CA ALA A 150 12.40 23.98 2.11
C ALA A 150 12.13 22.48 2.07
N ILE A 151 11.37 21.98 3.03
CA ILE A 151 10.88 20.59 3.01
C ILE A 151 9.91 20.46 1.84
N GLN A 152 10.34 19.82 0.77
CA GLN A 152 9.48 19.57 -0.38
C GLN A 152 8.66 18.30 -0.16
N ASN A 153 7.34 18.47 -0.22
CA ASN A 153 6.38 17.37 -0.21
C ASN A 153 6.06 17.00 -1.66
N ALA A 154 6.58 15.88 -2.13
CA ALA A 154 6.20 15.36 -3.43
C ALA A 154 4.82 14.67 -3.36
N THR A 155 3.92 15.09 -4.24
CA THR A 155 2.62 14.46 -4.39
C THR A 155 2.79 13.13 -5.14
N PRO A 156 2.21 12.03 -4.66
CA PRO A 156 2.32 10.75 -5.34
C PRO A 156 1.58 10.75 -6.68
N ILE A 157 2.23 10.27 -7.72
CA ILE A 157 1.58 10.00 -8.99
C ILE A 157 0.91 8.63 -8.91
N GLN A 158 -0.40 8.58 -9.13
CA GLN A 158 -1.11 7.32 -9.25
C GLN A 158 -0.80 6.71 -10.62
N VAL A 159 -0.05 5.62 -10.62
CA VAL A 159 0.15 4.80 -11.82
C VAL A 159 -1.12 3.97 -12.01
N PRO A 160 -1.79 3.99 -13.19
CA PRO A 160 -2.92 3.13 -13.45
C PRO A 160 -2.53 1.66 -13.28
N GLN A 161 -3.20 0.96 -12.37
CA GLN A 161 -3.02 -0.49 -12.26
C GLN A 161 -3.58 -1.13 -13.53
N ALA A 162 -2.72 -1.81 -14.28
CA ALA A 162 -3.16 -2.61 -15.41
C ALA A 162 -4.10 -3.72 -14.90
N MET A 163 -5.36 -3.65 -15.34
CA MET A 163 -6.33 -4.71 -15.09
C MET A 163 -5.79 -6.00 -15.71
N THR A 164 -5.59 -7.02 -14.89
CA THR A 164 -5.35 -8.39 -15.38
C THR A 164 -6.57 -8.85 -16.14
N PRO A 165 -6.47 -9.23 -17.42
CA PRO A 165 -7.59 -9.86 -18.12
C PRO A 165 -7.84 -11.24 -17.54
N LYS A 166 -9.12 -11.54 -17.36
CA LYS A 166 -9.67 -12.81 -16.89
C LYS A 166 -9.47 -13.89 -17.96
#